data_dd8ac4a556b2c8e3455433f9c2261a27
#
_entry.id   dd8ac4a556b2c8e3455433f9c2261a27
#
_cell.length_a   1.000
_cell.length_b   1.000
_cell.length_c   1.000
_cell.angle_alpha   90.00
_cell.angle_beta   90.00
_cell.angle_gamma   90.00
#
_symmetry.space_group_name_H-M   'P 1'
#
loop_
_entity.id
_entity.type
_entity.pdbx_description
1 polymer ?
#
loop_
_entity_poly.entity_id
_entity_poly.type
_entity_poly.pdbx_seq_one_letter_code
_entity_poly.pdbx_strand_id
1 'polypeptide(L)'
;MKKDQPLDITSFLKLILDTLKAAGVEYLIGGAIAEWAWGEPRATQDLDLVINLPIEAVVRFSKELEKRNMLVPADIILDAMMEDRADIPLNAIHMYSGLKADLYLMREGDALRQSAFQRRVLVDYGPPIGKVYVHSPEDLILYKLMYLGLSGQPKHARDIAAILRAKKNQLEFGYIEEWVAQLGLGSVWKELLDSTT
;
A
#
# COMPACT_ATOMS: atom_id res chain seq x y z
N MET A 1 -10.67 -24.34 0.63
CA MET A 1 -10.44 -23.75 1.96
C MET A 1 -11.74 -23.80 2.74
N LYS A 2 -11.73 -24.19 4.01
CA LYS A 2 -12.90 -24.06 4.91
C LYS A 2 -13.15 -22.57 5.10
N LYS A 3 -14.37 -22.11 4.82
CA LYS A 3 -14.76 -20.68 4.77
C LYS A 3 -14.56 -19.88 6.09
N ASP A 4 -14.38 -20.56 7.21
CA ASP A 4 -14.51 -20.00 8.57
C ASP A 4 -13.25 -20.24 9.43
N GLN A 5 -12.05 -20.23 8.80
CA GLN A 5 -10.80 -20.39 9.52
C GLN A 5 -9.97 -19.11 9.52
N PRO A 6 -9.25 -18.81 10.62
CA PRO A 6 -8.28 -17.73 10.65
C PRO A 6 -7.25 -17.89 9.53
N LEU A 7 -6.90 -16.79 8.89
CA LEU A 7 -5.89 -16.74 7.83
C LEU A 7 -4.57 -16.22 8.41
N ASP A 8 -3.45 -16.67 7.84
CA ASP A 8 -2.20 -15.94 7.95
C ASP A 8 -2.15 -14.77 6.95
N ILE A 9 -1.14 -13.89 7.09
CA ILE A 9 -1.02 -12.69 6.27
C ILE A 9 -0.85 -13.01 4.79
N THR A 10 -0.15 -14.09 4.44
CA THR A 10 0.09 -14.53 3.06
C THR A 10 -1.20 -15.00 2.41
N SER A 11 -1.98 -15.82 3.12
CA SER A 11 -3.29 -16.29 2.67
C SER A 11 -4.29 -15.14 2.56
N PHE A 12 -4.23 -14.16 3.48
CA PHE A 12 -5.06 -12.97 3.43
C PHE A 12 -4.69 -12.07 2.25
N LEU A 13 -3.40 -11.82 2.01
CA LEU A 13 -2.95 -11.09 0.82
C LEU A 13 -3.48 -11.75 -0.46
N LYS A 14 -3.32 -13.08 -0.58
CA LYS A 14 -3.85 -13.82 -1.73
C LYS A 14 -5.36 -13.63 -1.89
N LEU A 15 -6.12 -13.66 -0.79
CA LEU A 15 -7.57 -13.45 -0.78
C LEU A 15 -7.95 -12.05 -1.30
N ILE A 16 -7.24 -11.01 -0.85
CA ILE A 16 -7.44 -9.62 -1.32
C ILE A 16 -7.13 -9.51 -2.81
N LEU A 17 -6.00 -10.07 -3.27
CA LEU A 17 -5.62 -10.04 -4.68
C LEU A 17 -6.64 -10.76 -5.58
N ASP A 18 -7.16 -11.92 -5.14
CA ASP A 18 -8.20 -12.64 -5.86
C ASP A 18 -9.52 -11.86 -5.88
N THR A 19 -9.82 -11.10 -4.82
CA THR A 19 -10.98 -10.20 -4.77
C THR A 19 -10.88 -9.08 -5.80
N LEU A 20 -9.75 -8.38 -5.81
CA LEU A 20 -9.48 -7.30 -6.76
C LEU A 20 -9.52 -7.80 -8.21
N LYS A 21 -8.90 -8.93 -8.48
CA LYS A 21 -8.93 -9.58 -9.79
C LYS A 21 -10.35 -9.94 -10.23
N ALA A 22 -11.16 -10.53 -9.34
CA ALA A 22 -12.54 -10.90 -9.63
C ALA A 22 -13.43 -9.68 -9.89
N ALA A 23 -13.14 -8.56 -9.24
CA ALA A 23 -13.82 -7.30 -9.44
C ALA A 23 -13.31 -6.49 -10.65
N GLY A 24 -12.15 -6.85 -11.21
CA GLY A 24 -11.50 -6.12 -12.29
C GLY A 24 -10.91 -4.78 -11.83
N VAL A 25 -10.41 -4.75 -10.59
CA VAL A 25 -9.84 -3.55 -9.96
C VAL A 25 -8.32 -3.64 -10.00
N GLU A 26 -7.69 -2.61 -10.56
CA GLU A 26 -6.24 -2.46 -10.54
C GLU A 26 -5.75 -2.02 -9.16
N TYR A 27 -4.52 -2.38 -8.83
CA TYR A 27 -3.97 -2.13 -7.51
C TYR A 27 -2.47 -1.86 -7.52
N LEU A 28 -1.99 -1.38 -6.38
CA LEU A 28 -0.60 -1.17 -6.03
C LEU A 28 -0.44 -1.49 -4.54
N ILE A 29 0.43 -2.44 -4.20
CA ILE A 29 0.74 -2.81 -2.81
C ILE A 29 1.77 -1.83 -2.25
N GLY A 30 1.49 -1.31 -1.05
CA GLY A 30 2.38 -0.44 -0.27
C GLY A 30 2.82 -1.06 1.04
N GLY A 31 3.15 -0.19 1.99
CA GLY A 31 3.43 -0.55 3.38
C GLY A 31 4.50 -1.63 3.57
N ALA A 32 4.32 -2.43 4.61
CA ALA A 32 5.28 -3.46 5.00
C ALA A 32 5.37 -4.63 3.99
N ILE A 33 4.31 -4.90 3.25
CA ILE A 33 4.32 -5.97 2.24
C ILE A 33 5.18 -5.58 1.03
N ALA A 34 5.17 -4.30 0.62
CA ALA A 34 6.05 -3.83 -0.45
C ALA A 34 7.55 -3.88 -0.04
N GLU A 35 7.86 -3.76 1.25
CA GLU A 35 9.24 -3.90 1.76
C GLU A 35 9.83 -5.29 1.53
N TRP A 36 9.00 -6.32 1.40
CA TRP A 36 9.51 -7.67 1.09
C TRP A 36 10.30 -7.70 -0.22
N ALA A 37 10.03 -6.77 -1.13
CA ALA A 37 10.75 -6.65 -2.40
C ALA A 37 12.04 -5.81 -2.31
N TRP A 38 12.11 -4.84 -1.37
CA TRP A 38 13.11 -3.77 -1.43
C TRP A 38 14.01 -3.66 -0.22
N GLY A 39 13.60 -4.18 0.93
CA GLY A 39 14.28 -3.97 2.21
C GLY A 39 14.34 -5.22 3.08
N GLU A 40 14.18 -5.02 4.37
CA GLU A 40 14.16 -6.10 5.37
C GLU A 40 12.70 -6.49 5.68
N PRO A 41 12.26 -7.72 5.35
CA PRO A 41 10.92 -8.17 5.69
C PRO A 41 10.66 -8.11 7.19
N ARG A 42 9.52 -7.53 7.56
CA ARG A 42 9.05 -7.54 8.95
C ARG A 42 7.63 -8.08 9.04
N ALA A 43 7.27 -8.57 10.21
CA ALA A 43 5.91 -9.00 10.47
C ALA A 43 4.93 -7.82 10.39
N THR A 44 3.78 -8.05 9.78
CA THR A 44 2.66 -7.11 9.71
C THR A 44 1.34 -7.86 9.85
N GLN A 45 0.30 -7.18 10.30
CA GLN A 45 -1.08 -7.68 10.33
C GLN A 45 -1.99 -6.88 9.38
N ASP A 46 -1.45 -5.80 8.83
CA ASP A 46 -2.18 -4.91 7.93
C ASP A 46 -1.61 -5.02 6.51
N LEU A 47 -2.48 -4.92 5.52
CA LEU A 47 -2.15 -4.77 4.11
C LEU A 47 -2.48 -3.34 3.69
N ASP A 48 -1.52 -2.63 3.11
CA ASP A 48 -1.73 -1.30 2.55
C ASP A 48 -1.80 -1.41 1.01
N LEU A 49 -2.92 -1.04 0.40
CA LEU A 49 -3.07 -1.06 -1.05
C LEU A 49 -3.68 0.24 -1.55
N VAL A 50 -3.14 0.76 -2.64
CA VAL A 50 -3.84 1.73 -3.48
C VAL A 50 -4.65 0.97 -4.51
N ILE A 51 -5.92 1.33 -4.68
CA ILE A 51 -6.80 0.71 -5.66
C ILE A 51 -7.37 1.76 -6.63
N ASN A 52 -7.35 1.44 -7.91
CA ASN A 52 -8.03 2.22 -8.94
C ASN A 52 -9.40 1.58 -9.20
N LEU A 53 -10.40 2.03 -8.44
CA LEU A 53 -11.75 1.46 -8.43
C LEU A 53 -12.68 2.31 -9.31
N PRO A 54 -13.07 1.85 -10.52
CA PRO A 54 -14.09 2.52 -11.32
C PRO A 54 -15.46 2.45 -10.62
N ILE A 55 -16.26 3.50 -10.77
CA ILE A 55 -17.59 3.59 -10.11
C ILE A 55 -18.51 2.42 -10.49
N GLU A 56 -18.44 1.96 -11.73
CA GLU A 56 -19.22 0.83 -12.24
C GLU A 56 -18.79 -0.53 -11.63
N ALA A 57 -17.59 -0.60 -11.05
CA ALA A 57 -17.10 -1.80 -10.38
C ALA A 57 -17.47 -1.87 -8.89
N VAL A 58 -17.97 -0.79 -8.28
CA VAL A 58 -18.22 -0.68 -6.83
C VAL A 58 -19.11 -1.80 -6.32
N VAL A 59 -20.28 -2.01 -6.94
CA VAL A 59 -21.23 -3.05 -6.48
C VAL A 59 -20.63 -4.44 -6.61
N ARG A 60 -19.88 -4.71 -7.69
CA ARG A 60 -19.20 -6.00 -7.89
C ARG A 60 -18.09 -6.18 -6.85
N PHE A 61 -17.30 -5.15 -6.58
CA PHE A 61 -16.22 -5.21 -5.61
C PHE A 61 -16.74 -5.47 -4.19
N SER A 62 -17.79 -4.76 -3.75
CA SER A 62 -18.47 -4.98 -2.48
C SER A 62 -18.94 -6.44 -2.33
N LYS A 63 -19.60 -6.99 -3.36
CA LYS A 63 -20.06 -8.39 -3.38
C LYS A 63 -18.90 -9.39 -3.34
N GLU A 64 -17.78 -9.11 -4.00
CA GLU A 64 -16.61 -9.99 -3.98
C GLU A 64 -15.90 -9.98 -2.61
N LEU A 65 -15.91 -8.84 -1.90
CA LEU A 65 -15.45 -8.74 -0.50
C LEU A 65 -16.36 -9.56 0.43
N GLU A 66 -17.68 -9.39 0.32
CA GLU A 66 -18.67 -10.11 1.14
C GLU A 66 -18.57 -11.63 0.98
N LYS A 67 -18.43 -12.14 -0.26
CA LYS A 67 -18.21 -13.58 -0.55
C LYS A 67 -16.99 -14.15 0.17
N ARG A 68 -16.06 -13.30 0.59
CA ARG A 68 -14.79 -13.66 1.25
C ARG A 68 -14.73 -13.20 2.70
N ASN A 69 -15.90 -13.03 3.31
CA ASN A 69 -16.06 -12.66 4.72
C ASN A 69 -15.43 -11.30 5.10
N MET A 70 -15.48 -10.34 4.18
CA MET A 70 -15.10 -8.95 4.41
C MET A 70 -16.29 -8.06 4.07
N LEU A 71 -16.86 -7.41 5.07
CA LEU A 71 -18.05 -6.57 4.88
C LEU A 71 -17.64 -5.11 4.62
N VAL A 72 -17.74 -4.69 3.36
CA VAL A 72 -17.63 -3.28 2.96
C VAL A 72 -18.78 -2.96 2.01
N PRO A 73 -19.89 -2.40 2.53
CA PRO A 73 -21.09 -2.09 1.76
C PRO A 73 -20.81 -1.12 0.61
N ALA A 74 -21.54 -1.25 -0.49
CA ALA A 74 -21.33 -0.42 -1.69
C ALA A 74 -21.61 1.06 -1.45
N ASP A 75 -22.56 1.41 -0.60
CA ASP A 75 -22.88 2.79 -0.19
C ASP A 75 -21.70 3.41 0.58
N ILE A 76 -21.07 2.68 1.49
CA ILE A 76 -19.87 3.15 2.20
C ILE A 76 -18.69 3.38 1.22
N ILE A 77 -18.56 2.53 0.20
CA ILE A 77 -17.53 2.75 -0.83
C ILE A 77 -17.82 4.00 -1.64
N LEU A 78 -19.10 4.22 -2.03
CA LEU A 78 -19.52 5.41 -2.77
C LEU A 78 -19.32 6.68 -1.95
N ASP A 79 -19.70 6.67 -0.68
CA ASP A 79 -19.46 7.79 0.24
C ASP A 79 -17.97 8.12 0.33
N ALA A 80 -17.12 7.10 0.50
CA ALA A 80 -15.67 7.29 0.53
C ALA A 80 -15.12 7.83 -0.79
N MET A 81 -15.71 7.49 -1.94
CA MET A 81 -15.31 8.06 -3.25
C MET A 81 -15.64 9.54 -3.38
N MET A 82 -16.67 10.02 -2.68
CA MET A 82 -17.09 11.43 -2.67
C MET A 82 -16.33 12.28 -1.66
N GLU A 83 -15.62 11.66 -0.71
CA GLU A 83 -14.80 12.37 0.26
C GLU A 83 -13.55 12.98 -0.40
N ASP A 84 -13.22 14.24 -0.04
CA ASP A 84 -12.02 14.91 -0.55
C ASP A 84 -10.71 14.40 0.09
N ARG A 85 -10.80 13.62 1.18
CA ARG A 85 -9.65 13.15 1.95
C ARG A 85 -9.06 11.89 1.35
N ALA A 86 -7.86 12.03 0.77
CA ALA A 86 -7.11 10.92 0.18
C ALA A 86 -6.42 10.00 1.20
N ASP A 87 -6.25 10.46 2.43
CA ASP A 87 -5.52 9.77 3.52
C ASP A 87 -6.37 8.76 4.30
N ILE A 88 -7.70 8.72 4.08
CA ILE A 88 -8.60 7.78 4.75
C ILE A 88 -8.81 6.54 3.87
N PRO A 89 -8.37 5.34 4.31
CA PRO A 89 -8.61 4.11 3.58
C PRO A 89 -10.01 3.54 3.85
N LEU A 90 -10.52 2.77 2.90
CA LEU A 90 -11.57 1.80 3.16
C LEU A 90 -10.95 0.60 3.89
N ASN A 91 -11.53 0.21 5.01
CA ASN A 91 -11.04 -0.91 5.82
C ASN A 91 -11.78 -2.20 5.45
N ALA A 92 -11.10 -3.13 4.81
CA ALA A 92 -11.62 -4.48 4.58
C ALA A 92 -11.06 -5.43 5.65
N ILE A 93 -11.89 -5.76 6.63
CA ILE A 93 -11.51 -6.61 7.77
C ILE A 93 -12.07 -8.02 7.56
N HIS A 94 -11.20 -9.04 7.60
CA HIS A 94 -11.62 -10.43 7.51
C HIS A 94 -12.20 -10.91 8.85
N MET A 95 -13.45 -11.32 8.83
CA MET A 95 -14.26 -11.58 10.04
C MET A 95 -13.67 -12.64 10.98
N TYR A 96 -12.96 -13.63 10.47
CA TYR A 96 -12.48 -14.77 11.27
C TYR A 96 -11.02 -14.64 11.72
N SER A 97 -10.20 -13.85 11.02
CA SER A 97 -8.79 -13.65 11.40
C SER A 97 -8.50 -12.29 12.00
N GLY A 98 -9.40 -11.31 11.83
CA GLY A 98 -9.17 -9.93 12.25
C GLY A 98 -8.10 -9.20 11.43
N LEU A 99 -7.53 -9.85 10.40
CA LEU A 99 -6.59 -9.22 9.49
C LEU A 99 -7.31 -8.13 8.68
N LYS A 100 -6.61 -7.02 8.43
CA LYS A 100 -7.16 -5.82 7.82
C LYS A 100 -6.40 -5.46 6.54
N ALA A 101 -7.14 -5.05 5.51
CA ALA A 101 -6.60 -4.37 4.35
C ALA A 101 -7.10 -2.92 4.34
N ASP A 102 -6.15 -1.99 4.32
CA ASP A 102 -6.36 -0.56 4.16
C ASP A 102 -6.29 -0.24 2.67
N LEU A 103 -7.47 0.03 2.09
CA LEU A 103 -7.63 0.24 0.65
C LEU A 103 -7.77 1.74 0.38
N TYR A 104 -6.69 2.36 -0.09
CA TYR A 104 -6.63 3.77 -0.46
C TYR A 104 -7.14 3.94 -1.88
N LEU A 105 -8.20 4.71 -2.06
CA LEU A 105 -8.75 4.99 -3.37
C LEU A 105 -7.83 5.92 -4.17
N MET A 106 -7.65 5.62 -5.46
CA MET A 106 -7.02 6.55 -6.41
C MET A 106 -7.88 7.81 -6.54
N ARG A 107 -7.23 8.98 -6.55
CA ARG A 107 -7.90 10.28 -6.69
C ARG A 107 -7.19 11.16 -7.71
N GLU A 108 -7.95 11.98 -8.42
CA GLU A 108 -7.42 12.87 -9.46
C GLU A 108 -6.48 13.95 -8.89
N GLY A 109 -6.71 14.41 -7.66
CA GLY A 109 -5.89 15.45 -7.01
C GLY A 109 -4.63 14.94 -6.31
N ASP A 110 -4.40 13.61 -6.22
CA ASP A 110 -3.24 13.03 -5.54
C ASP A 110 -2.12 12.70 -6.53
N ALA A 111 -1.33 13.70 -6.86
CA ALA A 111 -0.26 13.58 -7.86
C ALA A 111 0.81 12.54 -7.47
N LEU A 112 1.19 12.45 -6.19
CA LEU A 112 2.15 11.45 -5.73
C LEU A 112 1.59 10.04 -5.91
N ARG A 113 0.32 9.80 -5.52
CA ARG A 113 -0.31 8.48 -5.65
C ARG A 113 -0.45 8.07 -7.10
N GLN A 114 -0.79 9.02 -7.99
CA GLN A 114 -0.86 8.77 -9.42
C GLN A 114 0.52 8.41 -9.99
N SER A 115 1.56 9.16 -9.63
CA SER A 115 2.93 8.86 -10.04
C SER A 115 3.36 7.48 -9.57
N ALA A 116 3.17 7.16 -8.29
CA ALA A 116 3.50 5.86 -7.70
C ALA A 116 2.73 4.71 -8.39
N PHE A 117 1.47 4.92 -8.73
CA PHE A 117 0.66 3.92 -9.45
C PHE A 117 1.18 3.64 -10.85
N GLN A 118 1.64 4.68 -11.57
CA GLN A 118 2.25 4.54 -12.90
C GLN A 118 3.62 3.87 -12.83
N ARG A 119 4.40 4.15 -11.78
CA ARG A 119 5.75 3.60 -11.54
C ARG A 119 5.75 2.24 -10.84
N ARG A 120 4.57 1.66 -10.56
CA ARG A 120 4.48 0.37 -9.86
C ARG A 120 5.31 -0.72 -10.54
N VAL A 121 5.98 -1.53 -9.74
CA VAL A 121 6.88 -2.57 -10.21
C VAL A 121 6.23 -3.94 -10.05
N LEU A 122 6.33 -4.77 -11.08
CA LEU A 122 5.87 -6.16 -11.03
C LEU A 122 6.95 -7.04 -10.40
N VAL A 123 6.66 -7.61 -9.23
CA VAL A 123 7.57 -8.48 -8.48
C VAL A 123 6.94 -9.86 -8.30
N ASP A 124 7.77 -10.91 -8.34
CA ASP A 124 7.31 -12.28 -8.09
C ASP A 124 7.62 -12.67 -6.63
N TYR A 125 6.58 -12.81 -5.82
CA TYR A 125 6.67 -13.26 -4.43
C TYR A 125 6.64 -14.80 -4.31
N GLY A 126 6.58 -15.50 -5.43
CA GLY A 126 6.47 -16.97 -5.45
C GLY A 126 5.12 -17.49 -4.95
N PRO A 127 4.93 -18.82 -4.96
CA PRO A 127 3.68 -19.43 -4.48
C PRO A 127 3.46 -19.17 -2.98
N PRO A 128 2.21 -18.94 -2.53
CA PRO A 128 0.97 -18.95 -3.29
C PRO A 128 0.57 -17.59 -3.88
N ILE A 129 1.36 -16.51 -3.67
CA ILE A 129 1.03 -15.14 -4.07
C ILE A 129 1.23 -14.94 -5.58
N GLY A 130 2.42 -15.32 -6.09
CA GLY A 130 2.81 -15.10 -7.47
C GLY A 130 3.25 -13.66 -7.75
N LYS A 131 3.03 -13.19 -8.98
CA LYS A 131 3.42 -11.85 -9.43
C LYS A 131 2.42 -10.80 -8.97
N VAL A 132 2.94 -9.72 -8.38
CA VAL A 132 2.16 -8.61 -7.81
C VAL A 132 2.77 -7.26 -8.16
N TYR A 133 1.94 -6.22 -8.21
CA TYR A 133 2.39 -4.85 -8.36
C TYR A 133 2.63 -4.23 -6.98
N VAL A 134 3.84 -3.70 -6.79
CA VAL A 134 4.26 -3.05 -5.54
C VAL A 134 4.78 -1.63 -5.82
N HIS A 135 4.80 -0.76 -4.81
CA HIS A 135 5.51 0.52 -4.91
C HIS A 135 6.94 0.32 -5.40
N SER A 136 7.45 1.23 -6.22
CA SER A 136 8.89 1.34 -6.45
C SER A 136 9.61 1.61 -5.12
N PRO A 137 10.91 1.31 -4.99
CA PRO A 137 11.62 1.60 -3.76
C PRO A 137 11.63 3.11 -3.43
N GLU A 138 11.66 3.99 -4.44
CA GLU A 138 11.60 5.44 -4.28
C GLU A 138 10.24 5.89 -3.73
N ASP A 139 9.15 5.41 -4.33
CA ASP A 139 7.79 5.74 -3.88
C ASP A 139 7.56 5.24 -2.45
N LEU A 140 8.06 4.04 -2.14
CA LEU A 140 7.94 3.49 -0.78
C LEU A 140 8.71 4.34 0.23
N ILE A 141 9.91 4.84 -0.12
CA ILE A 141 10.67 5.79 0.69
C ILE A 141 9.86 7.07 0.93
N LEU A 142 9.26 7.64 -0.12
CA LEU A 142 8.48 8.89 -0.02
C LEU A 142 7.28 8.74 0.91
N TYR A 143 6.49 7.68 0.77
CA TYR A 143 5.36 7.42 1.66
C TYR A 143 5.81 7.23 3.12
N LYS A 144 6.89 6.48 3.35
CA LYS A 144 7.42 6.30 4.70
C LYS A 144 7.98 7.59 5.29
N LEU A 145 8.57 8.45 4.46
CA LEU A 145 9.06 9.77 4.87
C LEU A 145 7.89 10.68 5.28
N MET A 146 6.79 10.67 4.53
CA MET A 146 5.56 11.38 4.91
C MET A 146 5.04 10.90 6.27
N TYR A 147 4.93 9.59 6.47
CA TYR A 147 4.47 9.03 7.74
C TYR A 147 5.45 9.28 8.89
N LEU A 148 6.76 9.31 8.61
CA LEU A 148 7.77 9.71 9.60
C LEU A 148 7.56 11.16 10.04
N GLY A 149 7.37 12.07 9.10
CA GLY A 149 7.10 13.48 9.38
C GLY A 149 5.81 13.71 10.16
N LEU A 150 4.75 12.93 9.88
CA LEU A 150 3.45 13.05 10.55
C LEU A 150 3.42 12.44 11.95
N SER A 151 4.08 11.31 12.15
CA SER A 151 3.92 10.50 13.36
C SER A 151 5.16 10.43 14.25
N GLY A 152 6.34 10.76 13.74
CA GLY A 152 7.62 10.60 14.42
C GLY A 152 7.99 9.14 14.74
N GLN A 153 7.29 8.15 14.17
CA GLN A 153 7.50 6.74 14.54
C GLN A 153 8.81 6.19 13.98
N PRO A 154 9.74 5.70 14.84
CA PRO A 154 11.07 5.22 14.42
C PRO A 154 11.05 4.06 13.41
N LYS A 155 9.93 3.32 13.34
CA LYS A 155 9.78 2.22 12.36
C LYS A 155 9.97 2.71 10.92
N HIS A 156 9.42 3.89 10.58
CA HIS A 156 9.52 4.44 9.22
C HIS A 156 10.95 4.82 8.86
N ALA A 157 11.71 5.40 9.80
CA ALA A 157 13.12 5.70 9.59
C ALA A 157 13.95 4.42 9.37
N ARG A 158 13.70 3.35 10.17
CA ARG A 158 14.37 2.04 9.99
C ARG A 158 14.06 1.41 8.63
N ASP A 159 12.81 1.46 8.22
CA ASP A 159 12.35 0.93 6.94
C ASP A 159 13.04 1.65 5.78
N ILE A 160 13.08 2.99 5.80
CA ILE A 160 13.79 3.80 4.79
C ILE A 160 15.27 3.44 4.77
N ALA A 161 15.93 3.39 5.93
CA ALA A 161 17.34 3.04 6.02
C ALA A 161 17.64 1.64 5.45
N ALA A 162 16.75 0.67 5.66
CA ALA A 162 16.87 -0.67 5.08
C ALA A 162 16.80 -0.65 3.55
N ILE A 163 15.85 0.10 2.97
CA ILE A 163 15.73 0.26 1.51
C ILE A 163 16.97 0.98 0.95
N LEU A 164 17.42 2.07 1.58
CA LEU A 164 18.62 2.82 1.17
C LEU A 164 19.86 1.91 1.16
N ARG A 165 20.06 1.07 2.18
CA ARG A 165 21.17 0.11 2.21
C ARG A 165 21.08 -0.94 1.11
N ALA A 166 19.88 -1.51 0.91
CA ALA A 166 19.67 -2.60 -0.05
C ALA A 166 19.76 -2.13 -1.51
N LYS A 167 19.36 -0.88 -1.81
CA LYS A 167 19.17 -0.35 -3.17
C LYS A 167 20.03 0.87 -3.51
N LYS A 168 20.99 1.25 -2.68
CA LYS A 168 21.79 2.49 -2.78
C LYS A 168 22.21 2.89 -4.21
N ASN A 169 22.64 1.93 -5.02
CA ASN A 169 23.14 2.18 -6.37
C ASN A 169 22.06 2.05 -7.47
N GLN A 170 20.82 1.82 -7.10
CA GLN A 170 19.71 1.58 -8.02
C GLN A 170 18.59 2.61 -7.87
N LEU A 171 18.67 3.50 -6.86
CA LEU A 171 17.66 4.49 -6.58
C LEU A 171 17.80 5.72 -7.49
N GLU A 172 16.66 6.23 -7.94
CA GLU A 172 16.53 7.50 -8.64
C GLU A 172 16.45 8.65 -7.63
N PHE A 173 17.60 9.04 -7.03
CA PHE A 173 17.63 10.11 -6.01
C PHE A 173 17.05 11.42 -6.50
N GLY A 174 17.23 11.79 -7.77
CA GLY A 174 16.63 13.00 -8.33
C GLY A 174 15.09 13.00 -8.23
N TYR A 175 14.45 11.85 -8.46
CA TYR A 175 13.02 11.69 -8.29
C TYR A 175 12.60 11.85 -6.82
N ILE A 176 13.35 11.24 -5.89
CA ILE A 176 13.07 11.37 -4.45
C ILE A 176 13.20 12.84 -4.02
N GLU A 177 14.27 13.52 -4.40
CA GLU A 177 14.55 14.92 -4.01
C GLU A 177 13.50 15.89 -4.58
N GLU A 178 13.04 15.66 -5.81
CA GLU A 178 11.97 16.45 -6.41
C GLU A 178 10.67 16.35 -5.59
N TRP A 179 10.24 15.12 -5.25
CA TRP A 179 9.05 14.92 -4.43
C TRP A 179 9.22 15.40 -3.00
N VAL A 180 10.39 15.22 -2.40
CA VAL A 180 10.73 15.75 -1.07
C VAL A 180 10.56 17.27 -1.03
N ALA A 181 10.98 17.97 -2.10
CA ALA A 181 10.79 19.41 -2.21
C ALA A 181 9.31 19.79 -2.37
N GLN A 182 8.58 19.11 -3.27
CA GLN A 182 7.15 19.36 -3.52
C GLN A 182 6.29 19.11 -2.28
N LEU A 183 6.62 18.10 -1.48
CA LEU A 183 5.88 17.71 -0.27
C LEU A 183 6.32 18.47 0.99
N GLY A 184 7.35 19.34 0.89
CA GLY A 184 7.88 20.08 2.04
C GLY A 184 8.58 19.21 3.09
N LEU A 185 9.12 18.04 2.70
CA LEU A 185 9.74 17.06 3.58
C LEU A 185 11.27 17.22 3.74
N GLY A 186 11.84 18.32 3.25
CA GLY A 186 13.30 18.53 3.19
C GLY A 186 14.01 18.42 4.54
N SER A 187 13.42 18.93 5.63
CA SER A 187 13.99 18.82 6.98
C SER A 187 14.02 17.37 7.46
N VAL A 188 12.92 16.64 7.30
CA VAL A 188 12.81 15.23 7.72
C VAL A 188 13.76 14.35 6.92
N TRP A 189 13.87 14.60 5.61
CA TRP A 189 14.80 13.89 4.73
C TRP A 189 16.27 14.11 5.13
N LYS A 190 16.66 15.36 5.38
CA LYS A 190 18.01 15.70 5.82
C LYS A 190 18.36 15.04 7.16
N GLU A 191 17.50 15.16 8.17
CA GLU A 191 17.71 14.55 9.48
C GLU A 191 17.87 13.02 9.39
N LEU A 192 17.08 12.38 8.55
CA LEU A 192 17.18 10.94 8.30
C LEU A 192 18.52 10.57 7.67
N LEU A 193 18.99 11.29 6.66
CA LEU A 193 20.27 11.03 6.01
C LEU A 193 21.45 11.23 6.99
N ASP A 194 21.43 12.30 7.79
CA ASP A 194 22.45 12.60 8.81
C ASP A 194 22.52 11.48 9.88
N SER A 195 21.39 10.82 10.17
CA SER A 195 21.32 9.73 11.15
C SER A 195 21.72 8.34 10.59
N THR A 196 21.82 8.21 9.26
CA THR A 196 22.11 6.94 8.57
C THR A 196 23.55 6.87 8.02
N THR A 197 24.30 7.96 8.13
CA THR A 197 25.74 8.06 7.77
C THR A 197 26.61 7.70 8.94
#